data_0ea3e44aa35d9e4febfbfe14da4b192d
#
_entry.id   0ea3e44aa35d9e4febfbfe14da4b192d
#
_cell.length_a   1.000
_cell.length_b   1.000
_cell.length_c   1.000
_cell.angle_alpha   90.00
_cell.angle_beta   90.00
_cell.angle_gamma   90.00
#
_symmetry.space_group_name_H-M   'P 1'
#
loop_
_entity.id
_entity.type
_entity.pdbx_description
1 polymer ?
#
loop_
_entity_poly.entity_id
_entity_poly.type
_entity_poly.pdbx_seq_one_letter_code
_entity_poly.pdbx_strand_id
1 'polypeptide(L)'
;PTVFVNAEDIGYQGTELREAINGDPAQLARFEQIRVAGALRMGLIKTAEEALTRQHTPKIAFVSPPKSYQASSGKQIEAGEVDLLVRALSMGKLHHAMMGTCAVAIGTAAAVPGTLVNLAAGGGTRTAVRFGHPSGTLRVGAEASQLNGEWSVTKASMSRSARVLMEGWVRVPGDSF
;
A
#
# COMPACT_ATOMS: atom_id res chain seq x y z
N PRO A 1 -6.66 0.93 7.55
CA PRO A 1 -7.33 1.66 6.45
C PRO A 1 -6.32 2.32 5.51
N THR A 2 -6.66 2.38 4.21
CA THR A 2 -5.85 3.01 3.18
C THR A 2 -6.78 3.72 2.19
N VAL A 3 -6.47 4.96 1.85
CA VAL A 3 -7.09 5.71 0.76
C VAL A 3 -6.35 5.37 -0.51
N PHE A 4 -7.06 4.93 -1.54
CA PHE A 4 -6.49 4.69 -2.86
C PHE A 4 -6.92 5.79 -3.82
N VAL A 5 -5.98 6.26 -4.64
CA VAL A 5 -6.21 7.22 -5.71
C VAL A 5 -5.54 6.72 -6.99
N ASN A 6 -6.06 7.11 -8.14
CA ASN A 6 -5.42 6.81 -9.41
C ASN A 6 -4.20 7.74 -9.59
N ALA A 7 -3.07 7.18 -10.00
CA ALA A 7 -1.83 7.94 -10.19
C ALA A 7 -2.01 9.07 -11.23
N GLU A 8 -2.70 8.79 -12.34
CA GLU A 8 -2.92 9.73 -13.43
C GLU A 8 -3.72 10.96 -12.96
N ASP A 9 -4.75 10.77 -12.12
CA ASP A 9 -5.62 11.86 -11.62
C ASP A 9 -4.85 12.88 -10.75
N ILE A 10 -3.69 12.47 -10.22
CA ILE A 10 -2.83 13.31 -9.39
C ILE A 10 -1.52 13.69 -10.07
N GLY A 11 -1.37 13.36 -11.37
CA GLY A 11 -0.22 13.75 -12.20
C GLY A 11 1.00 12.85 -12.07
N TYR A 12 0.83 11.60 -11.61
CA TYR A 12 1.91 10.63 -11.45
C TYR A 12 1.78 9.45 -12.41
N GLN A 13 2.89 8.72 -12.62
CA GLN A 13 2.94 7.54 -13.47
C GLN A 13 2.83 6.22 -12.69
N GLY A 14 3.05 6.25 -11.37
CA GLY A 14 3.17 5.07 -10.53
C GLY A 14 4.58 4.46 -10.51
N THR A 15 5.53 5.05 -11.21
CA THR A 15 6.93 4.58 -11.30
C THR A 15 7.89 5.35 -10.40
N GLU A 16 7.44 6.42 -9.76
CA GLU A 16 8.24 7.35 -8.98
C GLU A 16 8.96 6.64 -7.82
N LEU A 17 10.18 7.07 -7.54
CA LEU A 17 10.94 6.69 -6.37
C LEU A 17 10.74 7.72 -5.24
N ARG A 18 11.21 7.35 -4.06
CA ARG A 18 10.99 8.12 -2.83
C ARG A 18 11.46 9.56 -2.93
N GLU A 19 12.60 9.78 -3.55
CA GLU A 19 13.27 11.08 -3.64
C GLU A 19 12.44 12.08 -4.46
N ALA A 20 11.83 11.59 -5.54
CA ALA A 20 11.02 12.42 -6.44
C ALA A 20 9.75 12.98 -5.76
N ILE A 21 9.24 12.30 -4.73
CA ILE A 21 8.03 12.72 -4.02
C ILE A 21 8.39 13.40 -2.70
N ASN A 22 9.31 12.82 -1.91
CA ASN A 22 9.63 13.32 -0.58
C ASN A 22 10.44 14.62 -0.60
N GLY A 23 11.03 14.99 -1.73
CA GLY A 23 11.71 16.25 -1.95
C GLY A 23 10.78 17.43 -2.28
N ASP A 24 9.49 17.20 -2.50
CA ASP A 24 8.51 18.23 -2.86
C ASP A 24 7.47 18.45 -1.74
N PRO A 25 7.65 19.49 -0.89
CA PRO A 25 6.71 19.79 0.19
C PRO A 25 5.29 20.09 -0.28
N ALA A 26 5.12 20.69 -1.48
CA ALA A 26 3.79 21.01 -2.00
C ALA A 26 3.01 19.74 -2.36
N GLN A 27 3.68 18.76 -2.95
CA GLN A 27 3.07 17.47 -3.23
C GLN A 27 2.76 16.69 -1.96
N LEU A 28 3.65 16.70 -0.98
CA LEU A 28 3.38 16.06 0.31
C LEU A 28 2.16 16.69 1.01
N ALA A 29 2.01 18.02 0.97
CA ALA A 29 0.82 18.70 1.48
C ALA A 29 -0.45 18.29 0.73
N ARG A 30 -0.39 18.13 -0.61
CA ARG A 30 -1.52 17.65 -1.42
C ARG A 30 -1.91 16.22 -1.03
N PHE A 31 -0.95 15.32 -0.84
CA PHE A 31 -1.23 13.97 -0.37
C PHE A 31 -1.88 13.96 1.02
N GLU A 32 -1.43 14.85 1.91
CA GLU A 32 -2.03 14.98 3.24
C GLU A 32 -3.49 15.45 3.16
N GLN A 33 -3.80 16.43 2.31
CA GLN A 33 -5.17 16.87 2.08
C GLN A 33 -6.08 15.73 1.59
N ILE A 34 -5.61 14.91 0.65
CA ILE A 34 -6.36 13.74 0.16
C ILE A 34 -6.54 12.70 1.28
N ARG A 35 -5.49 12.45 2.08
CA ARG A 35 -5.55 11.54 3.23
C ARG A 35 -6.58 11.97 4.25
N VAL A 36 -6.60 13.25 4.60
CA VAL A 36 -7.56 13.84 5.56
C VAL A 36 -8.98 13.75 5.03
N ALA A 37 -9.21 14.11 3.77
CA ALA A 37 -10.52 13.97 3.14
C ALA A 37 -11.01 12.51 3.14
N GLY A 38 -10.12 11.55 2.87
CA GLY A 38 -10.40 10.13 2.95
C GLY A 38 -10.72 9.68 4.39
N ALA A 39 -9.99 10.18 5.38
CA ALA A 39 -10.22 9.87 6.79
C ALA A 39 -11.59 10.33 7.27
N LEU A 40 -12.02 11.53 6.87
CA LEU A 40 -13.35 12.07 7.14
C LEU A 40 -14.44 11.20 6.49
N ARG A 41 -14.29 10.84 5.21
CA ARG A 41 -15.24 9.98 4.49
C ARG A 41 -15.35 8.57 5.07
N MET A 42 -14.27 8.05 5.64
CA MET A 42 -14.25 6.74 6.33
C MET A 42 -14.79 6.82 7.76
N GLY A 43 -15.13 8.01 8.28
CA GLY A 43 -15.56 8.20 9.67
C GLY A 43 -14.47 7.92 10.70
N LEU A 44 -13.19 7.94 10.29
CA LEU A 44 -12.05 7.71 11.19
C LEU A 44 -11.72 8.94 12.06
N ILE A 45 -12.09 10.11 11.59
CA ILE A 45 -11.98 11.41 12.25
C ILE A 45 -13.26 12.21 12.01
N LYS A 46 -13.57 13.13 12.89
CA LYS A 46 -14.73 14.03 12.79
C LYS A 46 -14.35 15.40 12.25
N THR A 47 -13.14 15.86 12.52
CA THR A 47 -12.61 17.13 12.03
C THR A 47 -11.22 16.94 11.40
N ALA A 48 -10.81 17.90 10.56
CA ALA A 48 -9.50 17.84 9.90
C ALA A 48 -8.34 17.95 10.90
N GLU A 49 -8.53 18.67 12.00
CA GLU A 49 -7.52 18.86 13.04
C GLU A 49 -7.15 17.54 13.73
N GLU A 50 -8.10 16.62 13.89
CA GLU A 50 -7.84 15.29 14.45
C GLU A 50 -6.85 14.48 13.64
N ALA A 51 -6.70 14.78 12.36
CA ALA A 51 -5.73 14.12 11.47
C ALA A 51 -4.28 14.36 11.90
N LEU A 52 -3.97 15.48 12.55
CA LEU A 52 -2.64 15.84 13.02
C LEU A 52 -2.10 14.84 14.05
N THR A 53 -2.99 14.28 14.88
CA THR A 53 -2.65 13.29 15.91
C THR A 53 -2.74 11.85 15.42
N ARG A 54 -3.26 11.63 14.19
CA ARG A 54 -3.48 10.30 13.58
C ARG A 54 -2.80 10.13 12.23
N GLN A 55 -1.57 10.58 12.10
CA GLN A 55 -0.82 10.59 10.84
C GLN A 55 -0.55 9.18 10.26
N HIS A 56 -0.57 8.14 11.09
CA HIS A 56 -0.34 6.75 10.66
C HIS A 56 -1.58 6.09 10.05
N THR A 57 -2.79 6.67 10.18
CA THR A 57 -4.06 6.10 9.76
C THR A 57 -5.07 7.17 9.32
N PRO A 58 -5.70 7.02 8.14
CA PRO A 58 -5.40 6.03 7.10
C PRO A 58 -4.06 6.30 6.42
N LYS A 59 -3.53 5.31 5.72
CA LYS A 59 -2.47 5.53 4.74
C LYS A 59 -3.07 6.09 3.46
N ILE A 60 -2.24 6.67 2.60
CA ILE A 60 -2.63 7.00 1.24
C ILE A 60 -1.73 6.26 0.26
N ALA A 61 -2.31 5.72 -0.80
CA ALA A 61 -1.57 5.07 -1.87
C ALA A 61 -2.15 5.45 -3.22
N PHE A 62 -1.29 5.69 -4.19
CA PHE A 62 -1.72 5.82 -5.58
C PHE A 62 -1.33 4.57 -6.37
N VAL A 63 -2.21 4.23 -7.30
CA VAL A 63 -2.13 3.02 -8.11
C VAL A 63 -2.15 3.37 -9.59
N SER A 64 -1.48 2.57 -10.41
CA SER A 64 -1.55 2.66 -11.86
C SER A 64 -1.52 1.26 -12.48
N PRO A 65 -1.95 1.12 -13.75
CA PRO A 65 -1.70 -0.08 -14.53
C PRO A 65 -0.22 -0.44 -14.56
N PRO A 66 0.13 -1.69 -14.91
CA PRO A 66 1.52 -2.13 -14.95
C PRO A 66 2.33 -1.34 -15.97
N LYS A 67 3.53 -0.92 -15.57
CA LYS A 67 4.54 -0.26 -16.40
C LYS A 67 5.92 -0.77 -16.00
N SER A 68 6.85 -0.81 -16.95
CA SER A 68 8.26 -1.08 -16.63
C SER A 68 8.85 0.09 -15.83
N TYR A 69 9.64 -0.21 -14.81
CA TYR A 69 10.31 0.79 -13.98
C TYR A 69 11.61 0.25 -13.39
N GLN A 70 12.49 1.15 -12.98
CA GLN A 70 13.69 0.80 -12.23
C GLN A 70 13.41 0.90 -10.73
N ALA A 71 13.63 -0.20 -10.01
CA ALA A 71 13.57 -0.22 -8.56
C ALA A 71 14.76 0.54 -7.96
N SER A 72 14.65 0.94 -6.69
CA SER A 72 15.72 1.68 -5.98
C SER A 72 17.05 0.95 -5.86
N SER A 73 17.04 -0.36 -6.03
CA SER A 73 18.27 -1.19 -6.12
C SER A 73 18.97 -1.13 -7.49
N GLY A 74 18.39 -0.43 -8.47
CA GLY A 74 18.82 -0.43 -9.86
C GLY A 74 18.25 -1.57 -10.69
N LYS A 75 17.54 -2.53 -10.07
CA LYS A 75 16.93 -3.65 -10.80
C LYS A 75 15.80 -3.14 -11.70
N GLN A 76 15.83 -3.50 -12.98
CA GLN A 76 14.72 -3.29 -13.89
C GLN A 76 13.59 -4.27 -13.58
N ILE A 77 12.37 -3.77 -13.47
CA ILE A 77 11.14 -4.54 -13.33
C ILE A 77 10.31 -4.29 -14.58
N GLU A 78 9.99 -5.35 -15.29
CA GLU A 78 9.20 -5.25 -16.52
C GLU A 78 7.69 -5.21 -16.23
N ALA A 79 6.93 -4.53 -17.08
CA ALA A 79 5.47 -4.42 -16.93
C ALA A 79 4.78 -5.79 -16.82
N GLY A 80 5.28 -6.80 -17.54
CA GLY A 80 4.76 -8.17 -17.50
C GLY A 80 5.06 -8.95 -16.20
N GLU A 81 5.95 -8.43 -15.34
CA GLU A 81 6.26 -9.04 -14.04
C GLU A 81 5.29 -8.64 -12.93
N VAL A 82 4.42 -7.65 -13.17
CA VAL A 82 3.49 -7.09 -12.19
C VAL A 82 2.09 -6.93 -12.77
N ASP A 83 1.07 -6.97 -11.92
CA ASP A 83 -0.31 -6.72 -12.30
C ASP A 83 -0.68 -5.22 -12.21
N LEU A 84 0.00 -4.47 -11.34
CA LEU A 84 -0.18 -3.03 -11.14
C LEU A 84 1.05 -2.43 -10.46
N LEU A 85 1.11 -1.10 -10.43
CA LEU A 85 2.09 -0.36 -9.62
C LEU A 85 1.39 0.33 -8.45
N VAL A 86 2.08 0.39 -7.30
CA VAL A 86 1.59 1.06 -6.09
C VAL A 86 2.70 1.89 -5.46
N ARG A 87 2.37 3.11 -5.07
CA ARG A 87 3.18 4.01 -4.28
C ARG A 87 2.40 4.40 -3.04
N ALA A 88 2.95 4.15 -1.85
CA ALA A 88 2.22 4.32 -0.60
C ALA A 88 2.94 5.25 0.36
N LEU A 89 2.19 6.20 0.92
CA LEU A 89 2.67 7.15 1.91
C LEU A 89 2.06 6.84 3.28
N SER A 90 2.84 7.07 4.31
CA SER A 90 2.42 7.05 5.70
C SER A 90 3.21 8.10 6.47
N MET A 91 2.57 8.76 7.42
CA MET A 91 3.20 9.81 8.24
C MET A 91 3.87 10.89 7.37
N GLY A 92 3.18 11.31 6.30
CA GLY A 92 3.60 12.39 5.42
C GLY A 92 4.77 12.06 4.47
N LYS A 93 5.16 10.80 4.31
CA LYS A 93 6.28 10.41 3.43
C LYS A 93 5.96 9.17 2.60
N LEU A 94 6.48 9.14 1.36
CA LEU A 94 6.48 7.93 0.54
C LEU A 94 7.46 6.92 1.13
N HIS A 95 6.96 5.70 1.33
CA HIS A 95 7.76 4.60 1.86
C HIS A 95 8.60 3.93 0.77
N HIS A 96 9.84 3.60 1.12
CA HIS A 96 10.75 2.84 0.27
C HIS A 96 10.26 1.41 0.04
N ALA A 97 9.98 0.69 1.12
CA ALA A 97 9.42 -0.67 1.08
C ALA A 97 7.92 -0.64 1.42
N MET A 98 7.17 -1.61 0.91
CA MET A 98 5.74 -1.67 1.16
C MET A 98 5.44 -2.05 2.62
N MET A 99 4.61 -1.24 3.26
CA MET A 99 4.11 -1.49 4.61
C MET A 99 3.16 -2.69 4.62
N GLY A 100 3.34 -3.63 5.55
CA GLY A 100 2.55 -4.86 5.63
C GLY A 100 1.04 -4.61 5.68
N THR A 101 0.58 -3.65 6.49
CA THR A 101 -0.85 -3.29 6.56
C THR A 101 -1.39 -2.68 5.28
N CYS A 102 -0.57 -1.93 4.52
CA CYS A 102 -0.94 -1.44 3.20
C CYS A 102 -0.97 -2.58 2.16
N ALA A 103 -0.03 -3.51 2.23
CA ALA A 103 -0.01 -4.69 1.37
C ALA A 103 -1.28 -5.54 1.53
N VAL A 104 -1.76 -5.73 2.77
CA VAL A 104 -3.06 -6.37 3.04
C VAL A 104 -4.20 -5.58 2.40
N ALA A 105 -4.23 -4.25 2.57
CA ALA A 105 -5.26 -3.40 1.96
C ALA A 105 -5.25 -3.46 0.42
N ILE A 106 -4.07 -3.56 -0.20
CA ILE A 106 -3.94 -3.75 -1.66
C ILE A 106 -4.55 -5.10 -2.07
N GLY A 107 -4.19 -6.19 -1.38
CA GLY A 107 -4.74 -7.52 -1.68
C GLY A 107 -6.26 -7.57 -1.54
N THR A 108 -6.80 -7.00 -0.47
CA THR A 108 -8.26 -6.95 -0.24
C THR A 108 -8.98 -6.10 -1.29
N ALA A 109 -8.45 -4.91 -1.61
CA ALA A 109 -9.05 -4.07 -2.64
C ALA A 109 -8.97 -4.71 -4.03
N ALA A 110 -7.87 -5.40 -4.37
CA ALA A 110 -7.74 -6.11 -5.64
C ALA A 110 -8.77 -7.24 -5.79
N ALA A 111 -9.15 -7.90 -4.68
CA ALA A 111 -10.13 -8.99 -4.68
C ALA A 111 -11.58 -8.50 -4.82
N VAL A 112 -11.86 -7.21 -4.61
CA VAL A 112 -13.19 -6.61 -4.75
C VAL A 112 -13.29 -5.95 -6.13
N PRO A 113 -14.09 -6.51 -7.06
CA PRO A 113 -14.26 -5.96 -8.40
C PRO A 113 -14.74 -4.50 -8.40
N GLY A 114 -14.19 -3.70 -9.32
CA GLY A 114 -14.56 -2.30 -9.49
C GLY A 114 -13.84 -1.31 -8.56
N THR A 115 -13.04 -1.77 -7.62
CA THR A 115 -12.15 -0.86 -6.85
C THR A 115 -11.02 -0.35 -7.74
N LEU A 116 -10.43 0.82 -7.42
CA LEU A 116 -9.30 1.38 -8.18
C LEU A 116 -8.12 0.39 -8.28
N VAL A 117 -7.85 -0.36 -7.21
CA VAL A 117 -6.78 -1.37 -7.20
C VAL A 117 -7.10 -2.54 -8.14
N ASN A 118 -8.34 -3.02 -8.11
CA ASN A 118 -8.82 -4.07 -9.01
C ASN A 118 -8.75 -3.62 -10.48
N LEU A 119 -9.24 -2.41 -10.77
CA LEU A 119 -9.22 -1.83 -12.12
C LEU A 119 -7.80 -1.61 -12.63
N ALA A 120 -6.90 -1.08 -11.79
CA ALA A 120 -5.49 -0.91 -12.15
C ALA A 120 -4.80 -2.25 -12.46
N ALA A 121 -5.24 -3.34 -11.83
CA ALA A 121 -4.76 -4.69 -12.10
C ALA A 121 -5.45 -5.36 -13.33
N GLY A 122 -6.28 -4.64 -14.09
CA GLY A 122 -7.00 -5.16 -15.26
C GLY A 122 -8.41 -5.67 -14.98
N GLY A 123 -8.94 -5.45 -13.77
CA GLY A 123 -10.33 -5.78 -13.39
C GLY A 123 -10.59 -7.27 -13.17
N GLY A 124 -11.89 -7.59 -13.06
CA GLY A 124 -12.36 -8.97 -12.93
C GLY A 124 -12.18 -9.58 -11.54
N THR A 125 -12.50 -10.86 -11.43
CA THR A 125 -12.31 -11.62 -10.18
C THR A 125 -10.84 -11.96 -9.98
N ARG A 126 -10.29 -11.58 -8.82
CA ARG A 126 -8.89 -11.84 -8.47
C ARG A 126 -8.77 -12.37 -7.05
N THR A 127 -7.96 -13.38 -6.86
CA THR A 127 -7.58 -13.91 -5.53
C THR A 127 -6.17 -13.51 -5.12
N ALA A 128 -5.39 -13.00 -6.05
CA ALA A 128 -4.03 -12.49 -5.80
C ALA A 128 -3.62 -11.48 -6.87
N VAL A 129 -2.71 -10.60 -6.48
CA VAL A 129 -2.00 -9.68 -7.39
C VAL A 129 -0.54 -9.58 -6.99
N ARG A 130 0.33 -9.34 -7.97
CA ARG A 130 1.71 -8.92 -7.75
C ARG A 130 1.83 -7.46 -8.13
N PHE A 131 2.16 -6.63 -7.19
CA PHE A 131 2.35 -5.20 -7.45
C PHE A 131 3.82 -4.78 -7.38
N GLY A 132 4.17 -3.78 -8.20
CA GLY A 132 5.46 -3.10 -8.16
C GLY A 132 5.45 -1.93 -7.18
N HIS A 133 6.53 -1.78 -6.40
CA HIS A 133 6.73 -0.70 -5.45
C HIS A 133 8.20 -0.21 -5.50
N PRO A 134 8.59 0.89 -4.83
CA PRO A 134 9.92 1.47 -5.01
C PRO A 134 11.10 0.51 -4.82
N SER A 135 11.00 -0.47 -3.92
CA SER A 135 12.09 -1.41 -3.67
C SER A 135 11.95 -2.78 -4.37
N GLY A 136 10.97 -2.96 -5.27
CA GLY A 136 10.80 -4.20 -6.02
C GLY A 136 9.34 -4.61 -6.20
N THR A 137 9.04 -5.89 -6.04
CA THR A 137 7.70 -6.44 -6.22
C THR A 137 7.24 -7.21 -4.97
N LEU A 138 5.93 -7.27 -4.75
CA LEU A 138 5.33 -8.07 -3.69
C LEU A 138 4.04 -8.73 -4.19
N ARG A 139 3.86 -10.01 -3.87
CA ARG A 139 2.62 -10.73 -4.14
C ARG A 139 1.75 -10.74 -2.88
N VAL A 140 0.48 -10.39 -3.06
CA VAL A 140 -0.54 -10.39 -2.01
C VAL A 140 -1.80 -11.05 -2.54
N GLY A 141 -2.65 -11.53 -1.64
CA GLY A 141 -3.91 -12.12 -2.03
C GLY A 141 -5.01 -11.86 -1.00
N ALA A 142 -6.24 -12.05 -1.44
CA ALA A 142 -7.40 -12.06 -0.56
C ALA A 142 -8.53 -12.90 -1.18
N GLU A 143 -9.39 -13.41 -0.30
CA GLU A 143 -10.66 -14.03 -0.68
C GLU A 143 -11.78 -13.08 -0.27
N ALA A 144 -12.56 -12.63 -1.25
CA ALA A 144 -13.70 -11.75 -1.05
C ALA A 144 -14.95 -12.40 -1.60
N SER A 145 -16.08 -12.22 -0.92
CA SER A 145 -17.39 -12.67 -1.35
C SER A 145 -18.40 -11.54 -1.19
N GLN A 146 -19.44 -11.57 -2.00
CA GLN A 146 -20.54 -10.61 -1.91
C GLN A 146 -21.77 -11.32 -1.39
N LEU A 147 -22.37 -10.80 -0.32
CA LEU A 147 -23.63 -11.27 0.25
C LEU A 147 -24.57 -10.08 0.41
N ASN A 148 -25.77 -10.17 -0.15
CA ASN A 148 -26.79 -9.10 -0.09
C ASN A 148 -26.28 -7.72 -0.58
N GLY A 149 -25.39 -7.72 -1.57
CA GLY A 149 -24.82 -6.47 -2.11
C GLY A 149 -23.60 -5.94 -1.34
N GLU A 150 -23.28 -6.50 -0.19
CA GLU A 150 -22.13 -6.10 0.62
C GLU A 150 -20.93 -7.03 0.40
N TRP A 151 -19.74 -6.43 0.23
CA TRP A 151 -18.48 -7.17 0.10
C TRP A 151 -17.90 -7.51 1.48
N SER A 152 -17.53 -8.77 1.65
CA SER A 152 -16.82 -9.28 2.83
C SER A 152 -15.52 -9.94 2.41
N VAL A 153 -14.46 -9.67 3.15
CA VAL A 153 -13.15 -10.31 2.96
C VAL A 153 -12.94 -11.32 4.08
N THR A 154 -12.83 -12.59 3.70
CA THR A 154 -12.71 -13.72 4.64
C THR A 154 -11.28 -14.11 4.91
N LYS A 155 -10.37 -13.76 3.98
CA LYS A 155 -8.95 -14.10 4.09
C LYS A 155 -8.09 -13.05 3.40
N ALA A 156 -6.95 -12.73 4.01
CA ALA A 156 -5.88 -11.97 3.37
C ALA A 156 -4.56 -12.74 3.53
N SER A 157 -3.73 -12.75 2.48
CA SER A 157 -2.45 -13.43 2.47
C SER A 157 -1.35 -12.52 1.93
N MET A 158 -0.16 -12.62 2.53
CA MET A 158 1.02 -11.88 2.12
C MET A 158 2.25 -12.76 2.33
N SER A 159 3.09 -12.87 1.30
CA SER A 159 4.39 -13.52 1.43
C SER A 159 5.40 -12.58 2.07
N ARG A 160 6.17 -13.10 3.01
CA ARG A 160 7.31 -12.40 3.60
C ARG A 160 8.51 -13.33 3.61
N SER A 161 9.68 -12.78 3.29
CA SER A 161 10.95 -13.47 3.47
C SER A 161 11.49 -13.18 4.87
N ALA A 162 12.12 -14.18 5.46
CA ALA A 162 12.86 -14.03 6.70
C ALA A 162 14.16 -14.82 6.57
N ARG A 163 15.21 -14.30 7.19
CA ARG A 163 16.49 -15.00 7.33
C ARG A 163 17.03 -14.74 8.75
N VAL A 164 17.71 -15.70 9.30
CA VAL A 164 18.44 -15.50 10.55
C VAL A 164 19.59 -14.53 10.26
N LEU A 165 19.60 -13.39 10.95
CA LEU A 165 20.66 -12.39 10.86
C LEU A 165 21.63 -12.50 12.03
N MET A 166 21.14 -12.96 13.17
CA MET A 166 21.92 -13.14 14.39
C MET A 166 21.27 -14.25 15.21
N GLU A 167 22.09 -15.05 15.88
CA GLU A 167 21.71 -16.06 16.84
C GLU A 167 22.60 -15.94 18.08
N GLY A 168 22.03 -16.16 19.27
CA GLY A 168 22.78 -16.03 20.51
C GLY A 168 21.99 -16.48 21.74
N TRP A 169 22.61 -16.39 22.87
CA TRP A 169 22.04 -16.81 24.16
C TRP A 169 21.76 -15.59 25.04
N VAL A 170 20.58 -15.59 25.65
CA VAL A 170 20.22 -14.63 26.70
C VAL A 170 20.33 -15.33 28.04
N ARG A 171 21.11 -14.75 28.96
CA ARG A 171 21.16 -15.24 30.34
C ARG A 171 19.99 -14.65 31.12
N VAL A 172 19.18 -15.52 31.69
CA VAL A 172 18.01 -15.13 32.50
C VAL A 172 18.34 -15.48 33.95
N PRO A 173 18.11 -14.59 34.93
CA PRO A 173 18.25 -14.92 36.35
C PRO A 173 17.40 -16.14 36.75
N GLY A 174 17.92 -17.01 37.59
CA GLY A 174 17.29 -18.30 37.90
C GLY A 174 15.94 -18.21 38.65
N ASP A 175 15.64 -17.04 39.19
CA ASP A 175 14.41 -16.70 39.92
C ASP A 175 13.34 -15.97 39.06
N SER A 176 13.54 -15.96 37.75
CA SER A 176 12.64 -15.25 36.80
C SER A 176 11.50 -16.12 36.27
N PHE A 177 11.35 -17.39 36.71
CA PHE A 177 10.29 -18.34 36.30
C PHE A 177 9.75 -19.11 37.52
#